data_7468af47099a3d9f1c9190c4595ad6a1
#
_entry.id   7468af47099a3d9f1c9190c4595ad6a1
#
_cell.length_a   1.000
_cell.length_b   1.000
_cell.length_c   1.000
_cell.angle_alpha   90.00
_cell.angle_beta   90.00
_cell.angle_gamma   90.00
#
_symmetry.space_group_name_H-M   'P 1'
#
loop_
_entity.id
_entity.type
_entity.pdbx_description
1 polymer ?
#
loop_
_entity_poly.entity_id
_entity_poly.type
_entity_poly.pdbx_seq_one_letter_code
_entity_poly.pdbx_strand_id
1 'polypeptide(L)'
;HTSTHGAFGCIAFGIGTSEVEMVLATQCLLQSKPKLMRINVDGKLNKGVVSKDIVLYILSLISASGATGYAVEFAGSAIRNLSMEARMTICNMSIEMGARCGLIAPDEITFNYMKGRLFAPGNGQWEHKLAQWMELHSDADAIFDKEIFIKAADIEPWITYGTNPGMGIGISGHIP
;
A
#
# COMPACT_ATOMS: atom_id res chain seq x y z
N HIS A 1 -2.31 -0.89 -10.88
CA HIS A 1 -0.87 -0.69 -11.11
C HIS A 1 -0.03 -1.85 -10.58
N THR A 2 1.24 -1.88 -11.00
CA THR A 2 2.21 -2.88 -10.53
C THR A 2 2.39 -2.85 -9.01
N SER A 3 2.33 -1.68 -8.37
CA SER A 3 2.41 -1.53 -6.90
C SER A 3 1.35 -2.30 -6.12
N THR A 4 0.27 -2.74 -6.77
CA THR A 4 -0.75 -3.63 -6.19
C THR A 4 -0.15 -4.88 -5.53
N HIS A 5 0.98 -5.40 -6.06
CA HIS A 5 1.69 -6.54 -5.49
C HIS A 5 2.25 -6.28 -4.09
N GLY A 6 2.40 -5.01 -3.69
CA GLY A 6 2.79 -4.64 -2.33
C GLY A 6 1.82 -5.11 -1.26
N ALA A 7 0.56 -5.40 -1.60
CA ALA A 7 -0.41 -6.01 -0.70
C ALA A 7 -0.04 -7.42 -0.24
N PHE A 8 0.91 -8.06 -0.92
CA PHE A 8 1.49 -9.37 -0.61
C PHE A 8 2.88 -9.27 0.04
N GLY A 9 3.30 -8.08 0.46
CA GLY A 9 4.65 -7.84 0.97
C GLY A 9 5.74 -7.81 -0.10
N CYS A 10 5.38 -7.70 -1.39
CA CYS A 10 6.32 -7.70 -2.50
C CYS A 10 6.70 -6.28 -2.89
N ILE A 11 7.99 -6.02 -3.10
CA ILE A 11 8.43 -4.78 -3.72
C ILE A 11 8.07 -4.82 -5.21
N ALA A 12 7.16 -3.95 -5.62
CA ALA A 12 6.73 -3.86 -7.01
C ALA A 12 6.43 -2.40 -7.38
N PHE A 13 6.90 -1.98 -8.52
CA PHE A 13 6.66 -0.64 -9.07
C PHE A 13 6.65 -0.67 -10.59
N GLY A 14 5.90 0.26 -11.18
CA GLY A 14 5.84 0.44 -12.62
C GLY A 14 7.10 1.12 -13.15
N ILE A 15 7.44 0.82 -14.40
CA ILE A 15 8.52 1.45 -15.14
C ILE A 15 8.01 2.04 -16.46
N GLY A 16 8.68 3.08 -16.93
CA GLY A 16 8.33 3.74 -18.19
C GLY A 16 8.90 2.99 -19.41
N THR A 17 8.48 3.42 -20.61
CA THR A 17 8.84 2.77 -21.89
C THR A 17 10.34 2.71 -22.12
N SER A 18 11.09 3.75 -21.82
CA SER A 18 12.57 3.78 -21.96
C SER A 18 13.25 2.86 -20.96
N GLU A 19 12.69 2.69 -19.76
CA GLU A 19 13.18 1.75 -18.76
C GLU A 19 12.90 0.31 -19.20
N VAL A 20 11.75 0.05 -19.84
CA VAL A 20 11.43 -1.27 -20.44
C VAL A 20 12.45 -1.64 -21.51
N GLU A 21 12.82 -0.71 -22.39
CA GLU A 21 13.88 -0.92 -23.40
C GLU A 21 15.20 -1.35 -22.74
N MET A 22 15.61 -0.64 -21.69
CA MET A 22 16.83 -0.97 -20.94
C MET A 22 16.76 -2.38 -20.32
N VAL A 23 15.62 -2.72 -19.70
CA VAL A 23 15.43 -4.05 -19.08
C VAL A 23 15.44 -5.15 -20.12
N LEU A 24 14.84 -4.94 -21.30
CA LEU A 24 14.87 -5.92 -22.38
C LEU A 24 16.29 -6.14 -22.91
N ALA A 25 17.10 -5.08 -22.98
CA ALA A 25 18.46 -5.15 -23.48
C ALA A 25 19.46 -5.72 -22.47
N THR A 26 19.32 -5.37 -21.18
CA THR A 26 20.35 -5.61 -20.16
C THR A 26 19.90 -6.47 -18.98
N GLN A 27 18.62 -6.74 -18.83
CA GLN A 27 17.99 -7.38 -17.67
C GLN A 27 18.26 -6.61 -16.35
N CYS A 28 18.63 -5.36 -16.46
CA CYS A 28 18.96 -4.48 -15.34
C CYS A 28 18.22 -3.16 -15.42
N LEU A 29 17.98 -2.57 -14.25
CA LEU A 29 17.42 -1.24 -14.13
C LEU A 29 18.12 -0.48 -12.99
N LEU A 30 18.63 0.70 -13.27
CA LEU A 30 19.22 1.56 -12.26
C LEU A 30 18.12 2.26 -11.47
N GLN A 31 18.10 2.03 -10.15
CA GLN A 31 17.12 2.64 -9.25
C GLN A 31 17.82 3.33 -8.08
N SER A 32 17.31 4.49 -7.70
CA SER A 32 17.69 5.12 -6.45
C SER A 32 16.99 4.45 -5.28
N LYS A 33 17.69 4.19 -4.18
CA LYS A 33 17.10 3.69 -2.94
C LYS A 33 16.07 4.71 -2.44
N PRO A 34 14.79 4.35 -2.28
CA PRO A 34 13.80 5.27 -1.73
C PRO A 34 14.02 5.47 -0.22
N LYS A 35 13.54 6.59 0.30
CA LYS A 35 13.32 6.78 1.72
C LYS A 35 12.17 5.89 2.19
N LEU A 36 12.08 5.66 3.49
CA LEU A 36 11.04 4.83 4.09
C LEU A 36 10.01 5.71 4.79
N MET A 37 8.74 5.50 4.45
CA MET A 37 7.61 6.13 5.15
C MET A 37 6.69 5.04 5.70
N ARG A 38 6.21 5.22 6.93
CA ARG A 38 5.18 4.37 7.52
C ARG A 38 3.92 5.19 7.76
N ILE A 39 2.77 4.66 7.36
CA ILE A 39 1.45 5.23 7.62
C ILE A 39 0.67 4.22 8.47
N ASN A 40 0.50 4.55 9.74
CA ASN A 40 -0.25 3.75 10.70
C ASN A 40 -1.70 4.21 10.74
N VAL A 41 -2.63 3.30 10.44
CA VAL A 41 -4.08 3.55 10.57
C VAL A 41 -4.63 2.61 11.63
N ASP A 42 -4.94 3.16 12.79
CA ASP A 42 -5.35 2.39 13.95
C ASP A 42 -6.81 2.61 14.35
N GLY A 43 -7.42 1.56 14.88
CA GLY A 43 -8.79 1.54 15.34
C GLY A 43 -9.73 0.86 14.33
N LYS A 44 -11.01 1.21 14.42
CA LYS A 44 -12.07 0.64 13.58
C LYS A 44 -12.58 1.71 12.62
N LEU A 45 -12.68 1.35 11.34
CA LEU A 45 -13.27 2.19 10.31
C LEU A 45 -14.77 2.42 10.58
N ASN A 46 -15.24 3.62 10.27
CA ASN A 46 -16.64 3.97 10.33
C ASN A 46 -17.46 3.17 9.28
N LYS A 47 -18.75 3.02 9.54
CA LYS A 47 -19.66 2.36 8.59
C LYS A 47 -19.69 3.12 7.25
N GLY A 48 -19.53 2.39 6.16
CA GLY A 48 -19.54 2.94 4.81
C GLY A 48 -18.17 3.36 4.28
N VAL A 49 -17.14 3.42 5.14
CA VAL A 49 -15.76 3.71 4.72
C VAL A 49 -15.16 2.48 4.05
N VAL A 50 -14.56 2.67 2.89
CA VAL A 50 -13.83 1.65 2.13
C VAL A 50 -12.35 2.02 2.00
N SER A 51 -11.53 1.11 1.50
CA SER A 51 -10.08 1.31 1.37
C SER A 51 -9.69 2.52 0.52
N LYS A 52 -10.49 2.86 -0.48
CA LYS A 52 -10.29 4.07 -1.29
C LYS A 52 -10.40 5.35 -0.45
N ASP A 53 -11.34 5.40 0.49
CA ASP A 53 -11.51 6.56 1.37
C ASP A 53 -10.29 6.77 2.27
N ILE A 54 -9.67 5.66 2.73
CA ILE A 54 -8.42 5.73 3.50
C ILE A 54 -7.34 6.45 2.68
N VAL A 55 -7.16 6.08 1.42
CA VAL A 55 -6.14 6.70 0.57
C VAL A 55 -6.48 8.16 0.27
N LEU A 56 -7.74 8.49 -0.02
CA LEU A 56 -8.16 9.87 -0.26
C LEU A 56 -7.98 10.74 0.99
N TYR A 57 -8.27 10.20 2.17
CA TYR A 57 -8.00 10.87 3.43
C TYR A 57 -6.50 11.12 3.63
N ILE A 58 -5.64 10.12 3.36
CA ILE A 58 -4.18 10.28 3.43
C ILE A 58 -3.73 11.39 2.45
N LEU A 59 -4.25 11.37 1.22
CA LEU A 59 -3.93 12.39 0.21
C LEU A 59 -4.29 13.81 0.68
N SER A 60 -5.39 13.97 1.42
CA SER A 60 -5.76 15.28 2.00
C SER A 60 -4.76 15.76 3.04
N LEU A 61 -4.09 14.85 3.74
CA LEU A 61 -3.10 15.19 4.77
C LEU A 61 -1.72 15.50 4.20
N ILE A 62 -1.30 14.77 3.14
CA ILE A 62 0.08 14.85 2.64
C ILE A 62 0.20 15.37 1.20
N SER A 63 -0.90 15.58 0.52
CA SER A 63 -1.02 15.96 -0.89
C SER A 63 -0.63 14.85 -1.89
N ALA A 64 -0.87 15.06 -3.18
CA ALA A 64 -0.52 14.14 -4.27
C ALA A 64 1.00 13.97 -4.49
N SER A 65 1.83 14.75 -3.84
CA SER A 65 3.31 14.64 -3.90
C SER A 65 3.95 14.32 -2.55
N GLY A 66 3.15 14.12 -1.51
CA GLY A 66 3.64 14.00 -0.12
C GLY A 66 4.50 12.77 0.17
N ALA A 67 4.41 11.74 -0.68
CA ALA A 67 5.22 10.54 -0.60
C ALA A 67 6.25 10.41 -1.73
N THR A 68 6.53 11.50 -2.46
CA THR A 68 7.54 11.49 -3.54
C THR A 68 8.92 11.10 -3.00
N GLY A 69 9.52 10.09 -3.61
CA GLY A 69 10.82 9.54 -3.19
C GLY A 69 10.75 8.54 -2.04
N TYR A 70 9.56 8.16 -1.59
CA TYR A 70 9.36 7.18 -0.53
C TYR A 70 8.83 5.84 -1.06
N ALA A 71 9.26 4.75 -0.44
CA ALA A 71 8.50 3.51 -0.35
C ALA A 71 7.62 3.61 0.91
N VAL A 72 6.32 3.33 0.78
CA VAL A 72 5.34 3.54 1.85
C VAL A 72 4.89 2.19 2.41
N GLU A 73 5.10 1.96 3.69
CA GLU A 73 4.48 0.87 4.43
C GLU A 73 3.16 1.35 5.04
N PHE A 74 2.08 0.64 4.76
CA PHE A 74 0.80 0.84 5.44
C PHE A 74 0.64 -0.19 6.55
N ALA A 75 0.44 0.28 7.76
CA ALA A 75 0.38 -0.51 8.98
C ALA A 75 -0.79 -0.06 9.88
N GLY A 76 -0.91 -0.68 11.03
CA GLY A 76 -1.96 -0.40 12.00
C GLY A 76 -3.10 -1.40 11.98
N SER A 77 -3.92 -1.38 13.02
CA SER A 77 -4.98 -2.37 13.24
C SER A 77 -6.08 -2.29 12.18
N ALA A 78 -6.42 -1.10 11.67
CA ALA A 78 -7.39 -0.97 10.61
C ALA A 78 -6.89 -1.61 9.30
N ILE A 79 -5.61 -1.44 8.96
CA ILE A 79 -5.02 -2.04 7.75
C ILE A 79 -4.96 -3.58 7.87
N ARG A 80 -4.57 -4.11 9.03
CA ARG A 80 -4.54 -5.57 9.26
C ARG A 80 -5.90 -6.24 9.12
N ASN A 81 -6.98 -5.52 9.43
CA ASN A 81 -8.35 -6.04 9.32
C ASN A 81 -8.96 -5.95 7.91
N LEU A 82 -8.25 -5.40 6.93
CA LEU A 82 -8.73 -5.29 5.55
C LEU A 82 -8.65 -6.62 4.81
N SER A 83 -9.60 -6.83 3.89
CA SER A 83 -9.50 -7.91 2.90
C SER A 83 -8.32 -7.69 1.95
N MET A 84 -7.91 -8.73 1.23
CA MET A 84 -6.81 -8.61 0.24
C MET A 84 -7.14 -7.61 -0.87
N GLU A 85 -8.40 -7.58 -1.34
CA GLU A 85 -8.85 -6.63 -2.36
C GLU A 85 -8.72 -5.18 -1.87
N ALA A 86 -9.06 -4.93 -0.60
CA ALA A 86 -8.92 -3.62 0.02
C ALA A 86 -7.43 -3.23 0.18
N ARG A 87 -6.55 -4.17 0.57
CA ARG A 87 -5.11 -3.96 0.64
C ARG A 87 -4.50 -3.69 -0.74
N MET A 88 -4.95 -4.42 -1.77
CA MET A 88 -4.53 -4.19 -3.16
C MET A 88 -4.93 -2.78 -3.62
N THR A 89 -6.11 -2.30 -3.25
CA THR A 89 -6.54 -0.93 -3.55
C THR A 89 -5.60 0.11 -2.92
N ILE A 90 -5.23 -0.05 -1.65
CA ILE A 90 -4.32 0.88 -0.96
C ILE A 90 -2.95 0.90 -1.64
N CYS A 91 -2.36 -0.27 -1.87
CA CYS A 91 -1.05 -0.36 -2.52
C CYS A 91 -1.07 0.16 -3.96
N ASN A 92 -2.15 -0.13 -4.71
CA ASN A 92 -2.36 0.42 -6.05
C ASN A 92 -2.36 1.96 -6.03
N MET A 93 -3.13 2.54 -5.13
CA MET A 93 -3.30 4.00 -5.05
C MET A 93 -2.14 4.73 -4.36
N SER A 94 -1.14 4.04 -3.85
CA SER A 94 0.05 4.68 -3.27
C SER A 94 0.78 5.60 -4.27
N ILE A 95 0.69 5.30 -5.56
CA ILE A 95 1.24 6.12 -6.64
C ILE A 95 0.57 7.50 -6.71
N GLU A 96 -0.71 7.60 -6.35
CA GLU A 96 -1.46 8.88 -6.37
C GLU A 96 -0.89 9.90 -5.36
N MET A 97 -0.19 9.45 -4.32
CA MET A 97 0.54 10.31 -3.38
C MET A 97 2.02 10.50 -3.75
N GLY A 98 2.44 10.04 -4.93
CA GLY A 98 3.81 10.14 -5.42
C GLY A 98 4.76 9.06 -4.89
N ALA A 99 4.27 8.05 -4.18
CA ALA A 99 5.09 6.99 -3.64
C ALA A 99 5.74 6.14 -4.75
N ARG A 100 6.93 5.63 -4.50
CA ARG A 100 7.61 4.67 -5.38
C ARG A 100 6.88 3.34 -5.42
N CYS A 101 6.42 2.87 -4.27
CA CYS A 101 5.58 1.70 -4.09
C CYS A 101 4.85 1.78 -2.74
N GLY A 102 3.76 1.01 -2.61
CA GLY A 102 3.07 0.76 -1.37
C GLY A 102 3.28 -0.67 -0.91
N LEU A 103 3.42 -0.91 0.38
CA LEU A 103 3.69 -2.20 0.99
C LEU A 103 2.75 -2.42 2.17
N ILE A 104 2.27 -3.66 2.32
CA ILE A 104 1.59 -4.14 3.52
C ILE A 104 2.25 -5.47 3.89
N ALA A 105 2.67 -5.61 5.15
CA ALA A 105 3.24 -6.86 5.64
C ALA A 105 2.25 -8.02 5.46
N PRO A 106 2.68 -9.17 4.91
CA PRO A 106 1.81 -10.32 4.74
C PRO A 106 1.45 -10.92 6.11
N ASP A 107 0.22 -11.40 6.22
CA ASP A 107 -0.34 -12.01 7.41
C ASP A 107 -1.28 -13.17 7.05
N GLU A 108 -2.00 -13.71 8.02
CA GLU A 108 -2.93 -14.82 7.80
C GLU A 108 -3.97 -14.54 6.71
N ILE A 109 -4.44 -13.30 6.57
CA ILE A 109 -5.39 -12.91 5.50
C ILE A 109 -4.71 -13.11 4.15
N THR A 110 -3.46 -12.67 4.02
CA THR A 110 -2.65 -12.84 2.80
C THR A 110 -2.43 -14.32 2.48
N PHE A 111 -2.06 -15.11 3.48
CA PHE A 111 -1.76 -16.54 3.30
C PHE A 111 -3.01 -17.33 2.93
N ASN A 112 -4.13 -17.07 3.59
CA ASN A 112 -5.42 -17.69 3.27
C ASN A 112 -5.90 -17.32 1.86
N TYR A 113 -5.66 -16.09 1.42
CA TYR A 113 -5.97 -15.66 0.06
C TYR A 113 -5.15 -16.41 -1.00
N MET A 114 -3.87 -16.71 -0.71
CA MET A 114 -2.97 -17.38 -1.65
C MET A 114 -3.13 -18.91 -1.67
N LYS A 115 -3.54 -19.50 -0.57
CA LYS A 115 -3.62 -20.96 -0.40
C LYS A 115 -4.52 -21.60 -1.46
N GLY A 116 -3.98 -22.63 -2.12
CA GLY A 116 -4.72 -23.39 -3.15
C GLY A 116 -4.86 -22.70 -4.50
N ARG A 117 -4.27 -21.54 -4.72
CA ARG A 117 -4.22 -20.92 -6.06
C ARG A 117 -3.23 -21.65 -6.97
N LEU A 118 -3.45 -21.55 -8.28
CA LEU A 118 -2.74 -22.33 -9.31
C LEU A 118 -1.21 -22.25 -9.20
N PHE A 119 -0.68 -21.09 -8.87
CA PHE A 119 0.78 -20.87 -8.77
C PHE A 119 1.28 -20.76 -7.32
N ALA A 120 0.42 -21.05 -6.34
CA ALA A 120 0.86 -21.15 -4.97
C ALA A 120 1.75 -22.39 -4.77
N PRO A 121 2.69 -22.37 -3.81
CA PRO A 121 3.50 -23.55 -3.51
C PRO A 121 2.61 -24.77 -3.23
N GLY A 122 2.94 -25.89 -3.85
CA GLY A 122 2.21 -27.13 -3.69
C GLY A 122 2.41 -27.77 -2.30
N ASN A 123 1.68 -28.86 -2.08
CA ASN A 123 1.78 -29.65 -0.85
C ASN A 123 3.23 -30.06 -0.57
N GLY A 124 3.69 -29.84 0.67
CA GLY A 124 5.06 -30.10 1.11
C GLY A 124 6.01 -28.88 1.02
N GLN A 125 5.69 -27.86 0.25
CA GLN A 125 6.46 -26.62 0.19
C GLN A 125 5.73 -25.47 0.91
N TRP A 126 4.42 -25.59 1.08
CA TRP A 126 3.58 -24.54 1.65
C TRP A 126 4.02 -24.13 3.06
N GLU A 127 4.18 -25.09 3.95
CA GLU A 127 4.55 -24.82 5.35
C GLU A 127 5.93 -24.17 5.46
N HIS A 128 6.88 -24.63 4.64
CA HIS A 128 8.21 -24.04 4.59
C HIS A 128 8.18 -22.59 4.08
N LYS A 129 7.41 -22.34 3.02
CA LYS A 129 7.25 -20.97 2.48
C LYS A 129 6.46 -20.08 3.42
N LEU A 130 5.42 -20.61 4.05
CA LEU A 130 4.65 -19.87 5.05
C LEU A 130 5.53 -19.37 6.19
N ALA A 131 6.41 -20.23 6.74
CA ALA A 131 7.35 -19.85 7.79
C ALA A 131 8.27 -18.69 7.33
N GLN A 132 8.76 -18.73 6.10
CA GLN A 132 9.56 -17.65 5.53
C GLN A 132 8.77 -16.35 5.34
N TRP A 133 7.51 -16.44 4.92
CA TRP A 133 6.67 -15.27 4.69
C TRP A 133 6.18 -14.60 5.97
N MET A 134 6.03 -15.37 7.05
CA MET A 134 5.70 -14.83 8.37
C MET A 134 6.78 -13.90 8.92
N GLU A 135 8.03 -14.04 8.46
CA GLU A 135 9.15 -13.16 8.82
C GLU A 135 9.19 -11.85 8.01
N LEU A 136 8.33 -11.71 6.98
CA LEU A 136 8.32 -10.55 6.09
C LEU A 136 7.52 -9.37 6.68
N HIS A 137 7.83 -8.98 7.89
CA HIS A 137 7.33 -7.76 8.52
C HIS A 137 8.52 -6.86 8.90
N SER A 138 8.27 -5.59 9.08
CA SER A 138 9.31 -4.68 9.58
C SER A 138 9.71 -5.04 11.00
N ASP A 139 11.01 -4.98 11.28
CA ASP A 139 11.55 -5.22 12.61
C ASP A 139 10.95 -4.24 13.65
N ALA A 140 10.92 -4.65 14.90
CA ALA A 140 10.35 -3.83 15.97
C ALA A 140 11.11 -2.50 16.19
N ASP A 141 12.40 -2.49 15.84
CA ASP A 141 13.30 -1.35 15.91
C ASP A 141 13.54 -0.68 14.55
N ALA A 142 12.75 -1.01 13.52
CA ALA A 142 12.87 -0.41 12.21
C ALA A 142 12.68 1.12 12.27
N ILE A 143 13.61 1.83 11.64
CA ILE A 143 13.61 3.30 11.60
C ILE A 143 13.04 3.74 10.25
N PHE A 144 12.01 4.59 10.31
CA PHE A 144 11.42 5.23 9.15
C PHE A 144 11.84 6.69 9.07
N ASP A 145 12.10 7.20 7.86
CA ASP A 145 12.40 8.62 7.63
C ASP A 145 11.19 9.51 7.95
N LYS A 146 9.96 8.95 7.83
CA LYS A 146 8.71 9.64 8.16
C LYS A 146 7.67 8.65 8.65
N GLU A 147 6.97 9.01 9.72
CA GLU A 147 5.81 8.26 10.20
C GLU A 147 4.58 9.17 10.30
N ILE A 148 3.42 8.59 9.98
CA ILE A 148 2.12 9.25 10.07
C ILE A 148 1.18 8.33 10.84
N PHE A 149 0.49 8.90 11.83
CA PHE A 149 -0.47 8.16 12.65
C PHE A 149 -1.87 8.70 12.44
N ILE A 150 -2.80 7.83 12.07
CA ILE A 150 -4.18 8.15 11.72
C ILE A 150 -5.10 7.30 12.58
N LYS A 151 -6.11 7.93 13.16
CA LYS A 151 -7.21 7.22 13.81
C LYS A 151 -8.23 6.83 12.74
N ALA A 152 -8.54 5.55 12.61
CA ALA A 152 -9.51 5.07 11.62
C ALA A 152 -10.91 5.69 11.80
N ALA A 153 -11.25 6.08 13.04
CA ALA A 153 -12.51 6.75 13.35
C ALA A 153 -12.63 8.18 12.78
N ASP A 154 -11.51 8.82 12.43
CA ASP A 154 -11.50 10.16 11.82
C ASP A 154 -11.77 10.11 10.31
N ILE A 155 -11.78 8.90 9.73
CA ILE A 155 -12.02 8.70 8.29
C ILE A 155 -13.52 8.53 8.06
N GLU A 156 -14.08 9.35 7.18
CA GLU A 156 -15.41 9.22 6.64
C GLU A 156 -15.37 8.84 5.14
N PRO A 157 -16.50 8.52 4.50
CA PRO A 157 -16.52 8.35 3.04
C PRO A 157 -16.07 9.65 2.34
N TRP A 158 -15.25 9.51 1.30
CA TRP A 158 -14.63 10.62 0.57
C TRP A 158 -15.07 10.69 -0.87
N ILE A 159 -15.16 11.90 -1.41
CA ILE A 159 -15.36 12.18 -2.84
C ILE A 159 -14.23 13.06 -3.37
N THR A 160 -13.97 12.97 -4.66
CA THR A 160 -13.10 13.90 -5.39
C THR A 160 -13.95 14.79 -6.27
N TYR A 161 -13.61 16.08 -6.36
CA TYR A 161 -14.40 17.08 -7.08
C TYR A 161 -13.59 17.84 -8.14
N GLY A 162 -12.37 17.44 -8.41
CA GLY A 162 -11.46 18.13 -9.34
C GLY A 162 -10.68 17.19 -10.24
N THR A 163 -9.60 17.71 -10.81
CA THR A 163 -8.79 17.04 -11.84
C THR A 163 -7.67 16.19 -11.26
N ASN A 164 -7.44 16.24 -9.95
CA ASN A 164 -6.44 15.40 -9.31
C ASN A 164 -6.98 14.80 -7.99
N PRO A 165 -6.48 13.65 -7.56
CA PRO A 165 -6.99 12.94 -6.37
C PRO A 165 -6.74 13.69 -5.04
N GLY A 166 -5.85 14.69 -5.03
CA GLY A 166 -5.66 15.58 -3.88
C GLY A 166 -6.80 16.58 -3.69
N MET A 167 -7.68 16.74 -4.70
CA MET A 167 -8.91 17.53 -4.60
C MET A 167 -10.04 16.66 -4.06
N GLY A 168 -9.87 16.16 -2.85
CA GLY A 168 -10.83 15.32 -2.15
C GLY A 168 -11.42 16.01 -0.93
N ILE A 169 -12.62 15.62 -0.58
CA ILE A 169 -13.33 16.10 0.60
C ILE A 169 -14.16 14.98 1.23
N GLY A 170 -14.26 14.98 2.53
CA GLY A 170 -15.19 14.10 3.24
C GLY A 170 -16.64 14.40 2.89
N ILE A 171 -17.51 13.41 2.95
CA ILE A 171 -18.91 13.52 2.54
C ILE A 171 -19.70 14.53 3.40
N SER A 172 -19.22 14.83 4.61
CA SER A 172 -19.79 15.86 5.48
C SER A 172 -19.34 17.29 5.13
N GLY A 173 -18.35 17.43 4.23
CA GLY A 173 -17.80 18.73 3.83
C GLY A 173 -18.58 19.40 2.71
N HIS A 174 -18.13 20.59 2.32
CA HIS A 174 -18.68 21.36 1.22
C HIS A 174 -17.62 21.56 0.14
N ILE A 175 -18.01 21.36 -1.12
CA ILE A 175 -17.16 21.66 -2.27
C ILE A 175 -16.94 23.18 -2.33
N PRO A 176 -15.68 23.66 -2.42
CA PRO A 176 -15.37 25.10 -2.47
C PRO A 176 -15.96 25.78 -3.70
#